data_f82bd165012b603be8df8d3fcf23eece
#
_entry.id   f82bd165012b603be8df8d3fcf23eece
#
_cell.length_a   1.000
_cell.length_b   1.000
_cell.length_c   1.000
_cell.angle_alpha   90.00
_cell.angle_beta   90.00
_cell.angle_gamma   90.00
#
_symmetry.space_group_name_H-M   'P 1'
#
loop_
_entity.id
_entity.type
_entity.pdbx_description
1 polymer ?
#
loop_
_entity_poly.entity_id
_entity_poly.type
_entity_poly.pdbx_seq_one_letter_code
_entity_poly.pdbx_strand_id
1 'polypeptide(L)'
;MNTSTDRLELAARFVNTTGAPIFLTGKAGTGKTTFLRELATQTHKRFVIVAPTGIAALNAKGVTVHSQFLFPFGSFLPTREPEGNFTDRQGFFTQQTLARKHPLNQLRRKVLKAIDLLVIDEVSMLRADMLDAIDYRMRSVKRNYQVPFGGVQVLLIGDLYQLPPIVKDEEWTVLSRFYNS
;
A
#
# COMPACT_ATOMS: atom_id res chain seq x y z
N MET A 1 -21.38 -20.10 -17.80
CA MET A 1 -20.57 -19.87 -16.58
C MET A 1 -19.85 -18.55 -16.75
N ASN A 2 -19.96 -17.65 -15.78
CA ASN A 2 -19.44 -16.29 -15.93
C ASN A 2 -17.96 -16.30 -15.48
N THR A 3 -17.02 -16.30 -16.43
CA THR A 3 -15.57 -16.41 -16.19
C THR A 3 -15.00 -15.34 -15.22
N SER A 4 -15.72 -14.23 -15.02
CA SER A 4 -15.33 -13.19 -14.08
C SER A 4 -15.60 -13.61 -12.63
N THR A 5 -16.74 -14.24 -12.37
CA THR A 5 -17.11 -14.76 -11.02
C THR A 5 -16.12 -15.81 -10.57
N ASP A 6 -15.76 -16.73 -11.45
CA ASP A 6 -14.79 -17.81 -11.15
C ASP A 6 -13.42 -17.26 -10.73
N ARG A 7 -12.98 -16.14 -11.33
CA ARG A 7 -11.69 -15.49 -11.00
C ARG A 7 -11.73 -14.80 -9.64
N LEU A 8 -12.83 -14.17 -9.28
CA LEU A 8 -12.99 -13.49 -7.99
C LEU A 8 -13.07 -14.54 -6.85
N GLU A 9 -13.77 -15.64 -7.05
CA GLU A 9 -13.80 -16.77 -6.12
C GLU A 9 -12.41 -17.38 -5.94
N LEU A 10 -11.66 -17.54 -7.03
CA LEU A 10 -10.28 -18.02 -6.98
C LEU A 10 -9.41 -17.05 -6.17
N ALA A 11 -9.52 -15.75 -6.38
CA ALA A 11 -8.78 -14.74 -5.62
C ALA A 11 -9.12 -14.81 -4.12
N ALA A 12 -10.39 -14.93 -3.76
CA ALA A 12 -10.82 -15.08 -2.36
C ALA A 12 -10.25 -16.35 -1.73
N ARG A 13 -10.21 -17.45 -2.48
CA ARG A 13 -9.60 -18.70 -2.02
C ARG A 13 -8.10 -18.53 -1.79
N PHE A 14 -7.36 -17.90 -2.72
CA PHE A 14 -5.93 -17.60 -2.53
C PHE A 14 -5.67 -16.72 -1.30
N VAL A 15 -6.49 -15.70 -1.09
CA VAL A 15 -6.40 -14.86 0.12
C VAL A 15 -6.53 -15.73 1.38
N ASN A 16 -7.51 -16.61 1.44
CA ASN A 16 -7.81 -17.37 2.65
C ASN A 16 -6.85 -18.55 2.89
N THR A 17 -6.31 -19.17 1.83
CA THR A 17 -5.52 -20.40 1.94
C THR A 17 -4.01 -20.22 1.82
N THR A 18 -3.53 -19.03 1.42
CA THR A 18 -2.10 -18.78 1.23
C THR A 18 -1.63 -17.50 1.93
N GLY A 19 -0.31 -17.28 1.99
CA GLY A 19 0.32 -16.01 2.34
C GLY A 19 0.91 -15.28 1.14
N ALA A 20 0.70 -15.79 -0.09
CA ALA A 20 1.28 -15.20 -1.30
C ALA A 20 0.70 -13.82 -1.60
N PRO A 21 1.51 -12.88 -2.11
CA PRO A 21 0.99 -11.61 -2.61
C PRO A 21 0.10 -11.84 -3.83
N ILE A 22 -0.97 -11.06 -3.94
CA ILE A 22 -1.96 -11.18 -5.02
C ILE A 22 -2.11 -9.82 -5.69
N PHE A 23 -2.11 -9.80 -7.01
CA PHE A 23 -2.50 -8.65 -7.81
C PHE A 23 -3.80 -8.97 -8.57
N LEU A 24 -4.89 -8.33 -8.16
CA LEU A 24 -6.19 -8.44 -8.79
C LEU A 24 -6.37 -7.26 -9.76
N THR A 25 -6.23 -7.52 -11.04
CA THR A 25 -6.39 -6.52 -12.10
C THR A 25 -7.66 -6.76 -12.90
N GLY A 26 -8.20 -5.68 -13.47
CA GLY A 26 -9.38 -5.73 -14.36
C GLY A 26 -9.92 -4.34 -14.61
N LYS A 27 -10.60 -4.17 -15.74
CA LYS A 27 -11.21 -2.89 -16.14
C LYS A 27 -12.20 -2.36 -15.11
N ALA A 28 -12.55 -1.09 -15.21
CA ALA A 28 -13.63 -0.51 -14.40
C ALA A 28 -14.93 -1.33 -14.60
N GLY A 29 -15.71 -1.48 -13.53
CA GLY A 29 -16.99 -2.22 -13.59
C GLY A 29 -16.87 -3.76 -13.55
N THR A 30 -15.68 -4.34 -13.43
CA THR A 30 -15.50 -5.82 -13.37
C THR A 30 -15.79 -6.43 -11.98
N GLY A 31 -16.36 -5.68 -11.07
CA GLY A 31 -16.78 -6.19 -9.74
C GLY A 31 -15.71 -6.14 -8.66
N LYS A 32 -14.57 -5.46 -8.85
CA LYS A 32 -13.49 -5.36 -7.83
C LYS A 32 -14.00 -4.84 -6.48
N THR A 33 -14.82 -3.81 -6.48
CA THR A 33 -15.41 -3.24 -5.25
C THR A 33 -16.39 -4.21 -4.58
N THR A 34 -17.19 -4.93 -5.37
CA THR A 34 -18.08 -5.98 -4.86
C THR A 34 -17.27 -7.10 -4.23
N PHE A 35 -16.22 -7.55 -4.92
CA PHE A 35 -15.28 -8.54 -4.38
C PHE A 35 -14.70 -8.13 -3.03
N LEU A 36 -14.27 -6.88 -2.86
CA LEU A 36 -13.76 -6.41 -1.56
C LEU A 36 -14.79 -6.51 -0.44
N ARG A 37 -16.04 -6.17 -0.74
CA ARG A 37 -17.14 -6.28 0.24
C ARG A 37 -17.41 -7.73 0.63
N GLU A 38 -17.41 -8.63 -0.35
CA GLU A 38 -17.60 -10.07 -0.12
C GLU A 38 -16.40 -10.67 0.63
N LEU A 39 -15.18 -10.34 0.22
CA LEU A 39 -13.98 -10.78 0.90
C LEU A 39 -13.99 -10.38 2.38
N ALA A 40 -14.41 -9.16 2.69
CA ALA A 40 -14.49 -8.65 4.06
C ALA A 40 -15.44 -9.47 4.95
N THR A 41 -16.43 -10.14 4.38
CA THR A 41 -17.36 -11.01 5.11
C THR A 41 -16.93 -12.47 5.17
N GLN A 42 -16.08 -12.91 4.23
CA GLN A 42 -15.70 -14.31 4.05
C GLN A 42 -14.30 -14.64 4.57
N THR A 43 -13.44 -13.63 4.75
CA THR A 43 -12.07 -13.87 5.19
C THR A 43 -11.99 -14.04 6.71
N HIS A 44 -11.17 -15.00 7.13
CA HIS A 44 -10.78 -15.17 8.54
C HIS A 44 -9.58 -14.30 8.94
N LYS A 45 -8.94 -13.65 7.96
CA LYS A 45 -7.77 -12.80 8.21
C LYS A 45 -8.17 -11.44 8.75
N ARG A 46 -7.43 -10.95 9.71
CA ARG A 46 -7.53 -9.54 10.15
C ARG A 46 -6.89 -8.69 9.07
N PHE A 47 -7.61 -7.73 8.57
CA PHE A 47 -7.18 -6.93 7.42
C PHE A 47 -7.38 -5.44 7.65
N VAL A 48 -6.65 -4.68 6.85
CA VAL A 48 -6.85 -3.24 6.67
C VAL A 48 -6.92 -2.96 5.17
N ILE A 49 -7.87 -2.12 4.76
CA ILE A 49 -7.99 -1.63 3.39
C ILE A 49 -7.45 -0.21 3.35
N VAL A 50 -6.53 0.05 2.44
CA VAL A 50 -6.00 1.39 2.18
C VAL A 50 -6.13 1.75 0.72
N ALA A 51 -6.19 3.05 0.42
CA ALA A 51 -6.20 3.55 -0.95
C ALA A 51 -5.39 4.86 -1.06
N PRO A 52 -4.90 5.21 -2.26
CA PRO A 52 -4.11 6.43 -2.48
C PRO A 52 -4.90 7.72 -2.22
N THR A 53 -6.20 7.74 -2.53
CA THR A 53 -7.04 8.94 -2.42
C THR A 53 -8.18 8.76 -1.41
N GLY A 54 -8.71 9.89 -0.90
CA GLY A 54 -9.84 9.88 0.04
C GLY A 54 -11.11 9.27 -0.57
N ILE A 55 -11.39 9.57 -1.85
CA ILE A 55 -12.58 9.04 -2.54
C ILE A 55 -12.48 7.52 -2.70
N ALA A 56 -11.31 7.02 -3.14
CA ALA A 56 -11.08 5.59 -3.27
C ALA A 56 -11.17 4.88 -1.91
N ALA A 57 -10.58 5.46 -0.86
CA ALA A 57 -10.67 4.91 0.49
C ALA A 57 -12.13 4.84 0.99
N LEU A 58 -12.92 5.86 0.75
CA LEU A 58 -14.34 5.87 1.13
C LEU A 58 -15.13 4.78 0.39
N ASN A 59 -14.92 4.64 -0.92
CA ASN A 59 -15.58 3.63 -1.74
C ASN A 59 -15.23 2.20 -1.30
N ALA A 60 -13.96 1.97 -0.93
CA ALA A 60 -13.46 0.69 -0.44
C ALA A 60 -13.81 0.43 1.04
N LYS A 61 -14.46 1.37 1.74
CA LYS A 61 -14.68 1.36 3.20
C LYS A 61 -13.36 1.19 3.98
N GLY A 62 -12.30 1.79 3.47
CA GLY A 62 -10.97 1.81 4.05
C GLY A 62 -10.55 3.20 4.49
N VAL A 63 -9.25 3.40 4.58
CA VAL A 63 -8.61 4.68 4.92
C VAL A 63 -7.53 5.03 3.90
N THR A 64 -7.08 6.29 3.86
CA THR A 64 -5.99 6.64 2.96
C THR A 64 -4.66 6.07 3.45
N VAL A 65 -3.76 5.77 2.50
CA VAL A 65 -2.38 5.32 2.80
C VAL A 65 -1.71 6.30 3.77
N HIS A 66 -1.76 7.61 3.49
CA HIS A 66 -1.17 8.63 4.35
C HIS A 66 -1.73 8.60 5.78
N SER A 67 -3.04 8.47 5.91
CA SER A 67 -3.69 8.39 7.22
C SER A 67 -3.32 7.11 7.96
N GLN A 68 -3.32 5.95 7.30
CA GLN A 68 -3.05 4.67 7.97
C GLN A 68 -1.62 4.57 8.47
N PHE A 69 -0.67 4.97 7.63
CA PHE A 69 0.75 4.82 7.91
C PHE A 69 1.41 6.08 8.51
N LEU A 70 0.64 7.16 8.71
CA LEU A 70 1.12 8.46 9.18
C LEU A 70 2.30 8.97 8.34
N PHE A 71 2.12 8.94 7.01
CA PHE A 71 3.11 9.50 6.10
C PHE A 71 2.97 11.02 6.00
N PRO A 72 4.08 11.76 5.99
CA PRO A 72 4.07 13.15 5.60
C PRO A 72 3.74 13.28 4.10
N PHE A 73 3.34 14.47 3.68
CA PHE A 73 3.26 14.77 2.25
C PHE A 73 4.67 14.84 1.67
N GLY A 74 4.84 14.31 0.45
CA GLY A 74 6.10 14.29 -0.26
C GLY A 74 6.45 12.92 -0.82
N SER A 75 7.72 12.75 -1.19
CA SER A 75 8.27 11.55 -1.81
C SER A 75 9.14 10.77 -0.84
N PHE A 76 9.00 9.46 -0.84
CA PHE A 76 9.82 8.60 -0.01
C PHE A 76 11.13 8.24 -0.72
N LEU A 77 12.25 8.40 -0.01
CA LEU A 77 13.54 7.92 -0.46
C LEU A 77 13.86 6.60 0.30
N PRO A 78 14.12 5.49 -0.42
CA PRO A 78 14.34 4.17 0.19
C PRO A 78 15.72 4.06 0.83
N THR A 79 16.19 5.12 1.44
CA THR A 79 17.46 5.24 2.15
C THR A 79 17.23 5.42 3.65
N ARG A 80 18.25 5.08 4.43
CA ARG A 80 18.18 5.27 5.87
C ARG A 80 18.26 6.76 6.24
N GLU A 81 19.18 7.46 5.64
CA GLU A 81 19.43 8.88 5.84
C GLU A 81 19.41 9.61 4.49
N PRO A 82 19.04 10.90 4.47
CA PRO A 82 19.09 11.65 3.24
C PRO A 82 20.56 11.79 2.77
N GLU A 83 20.83 11.46 1.52
CA GLU A 83 22.09 11.77 0.88
C GLU A 83 22.08 13.25 0.45
N GLY A 84 23.03 14.03 0.97
CA GLY A 84 23.17 15.46 0.62
C GLY A 84 22.16 16.37 1.32
N ASN A 85 21.90 17.53 0.73
CA ASN A 85 21.06 18.59 1.28
C ASN A 85 19.54 18.34 1.16
N PHE A 86 19.10 17.11 0.94
CA PHE A 86 17.68 16.77 0.87
C PHE A 86 17.10 16.74 2.30
N THR A 87 16.54 17.88 2.70
CA THR A 87 15.88 18.04 3.99
C THR A 87 14.35 17.94 3.82
N ASP A 88 13.63 17.74 4.91
CA ASP A 88 12.15 17.77 4.93
C ASP A 88 11.54 19.03 4.27
N ARG A 89 12.31 20.11 4.17
CA ARG A 89 11.90 21.34 3.49
C ARG A 89 11.74 21.20 1.98
N GLN A 90 12.29 20.14 1.40
CA GLN A 90 12.21 19.85 -0.05
C GLN A 90 11.13 18.82 -0.40
N GLY A 91 10.29 18.44 0.54
CA GLY A 91 9.21 17.49 0.28
C GLY A 91 9.65 16.02 0.14
N PHE A 92 10.81 15.66 0.71
CA PHE A 92 11.30 14.30 0.75
C PHE A 92 11.38 13.79 2.19
N PHE A 93 11.12 12.49 2.36
CA PHE A 93 11.26 11.82 3.64
C PHE A 93 11.90 10.43 3.49
N THR A 94 12.58 9.98 4.53
CA THR A 94 13.36 8.76 4.56
C THR A 94 12.89 7.82 5.67
N GLN A 95 13.50 6.64 5.75
CA GLN A 95 13.28 5.72 6.87
C GLN A 95 13.50 6.40 8.23
N GLN A 96 14.57 7.19 8.36
CA GLN A 96 14.88 7.91 9.61
C GLN A 96 13.85 9.00 9.91
N THR A 97 13.42 9.75 8.91
CA THR A 97 12.33 10.74 9.04
C THR A 97 11.06 10.07 9.58
N LEU A 98 10.67 8.95 8.98
CA LEU A 98 9.50 8.20 9.42
C LEU A 98 9.63 7.70 10.86
N ALA A 99 10.81 7.20 11.23
CA ALA A 99 11.01 6.66 12.57
C ALA A 99 11.02 7.74 13.66
N ARG A 100 11.65 8.88 13.40
CA ARG A 100 11.88 9.94 14.39
C ARG A 100 10.81 11.01 14.42
N LYS A 101 10.38 11.51 13.25
CA LYS A 101 9.47 12.66 13.15
C LYS A 101 8.00 12.27 12.98
N HIS A 102 7.74 11.11 12.39
CA HIS A 102 6.39 10.59 12.14
C HIS A 102 6.18 9.20 12.74
N PRO A 103 6.44 9.00 14.05
CA PRO A 103 6.23 7.69 14.68
C PRO A 103 4.75 7.31 14.64
N LEU A 104 4.47 6.03 14.44
CA LEU A 104 3.11 5.52 14.58
C LEU A 104 2.65 5.63 16.04
N ASN A 105 1.45 6.14 16.25
CA ASN A 105 0.81 6.11 17.55
C ASN A 105 0.50 4.65 17.99
N GLN A 106 0.23 4.46 19.27
CA GLN A 106 0.02 3.13 19.85
C GLN A 106 -1.13 2.37 19.16
N LEU A 107 -2.24 3.05 18.86
CA LEU A 107 -3.40 2.44 18.24
C LEU A 107 -3.07 1.90 16.83
N ARG A 108 -2.48 2.73 15.97
CA ARG A 108 -2.11 2.33 14.62
C ARG A 108 -1.06 1.22 14.62
N ARG A 109 -0.08 1.33 15.51
CA ARG A 109 0.92 0.27 15.70
C ARG A 109 0.26 -1.05 16.10
N LYS A 110 -0.70 -1.03 17.03
CA LYS A 110 -1.43 -2.22 17.47
C LYS A 110 -2.23 -2.84 16.30
N VAL A 111 -2.94 -2.01 15.55
CA VAL A 111 -3.69 -2.46 14.37
C VAL A 111 -2.76 -3.10 13.34
N LEU A 112 -1.73 -2.38 12.88
CA LEU A 112 -0.80 -2.88 11.85
C LEU A 112 -0.02 -4.13 12.31
N LYS A 113 0.29 -4.23 13.61
CA LYS A 113 0.92 -5.42 14.17
C LYS A 113 -0.01 -6.64 14.14
N ALA A 114 -1.31 -6.40 14.28
CA ALA A 114 -2.30 -7.47 14.35
C ALA A 114 -2.74 -8.02 12.99
N ILE A 115 -2.64 -7.25 11.90
CA ILE A 115 -3.18 -7.65 10.60
C ILE A 115 -2.41 -8.82 9.98
N ASP A 116 -3.15 -9.65 9.25
CA ASP A 116 -2.67 -10.79 8.48
C ASP A 116 -2.71 -10.49 6.97
N LEU A 117 -3.52 -9.49 6.57
CA LEU A 117 -3.73 -9.08 5.19
C LEU A 117 -3.75 -7.55 5.09
N LEU A 118 -2.97 -7.01 4.17
CA LEU A 118 -3.02 -5.60 3.74
C LEU A 118 -3.63 -5.53 2.34
N VAL A 119 -4.75 -4.85 2.21
CA VAL A 119 -5.40 -4.59 0.93
C VAL A 119 -5.06 -3.17 0.48
N ILE A 120 -4.57 -3.02 -0.73
CA ILE A 120 -4.31 -1.72 -1.36
C ILE A 120 -5.21 -1.62 -2.59
N ASP A 121 -6.25 -0.80 -2.49
CA ASP A 121 -7.17 -0.56 -3.61
C ASP A 121 -6.68 0.63 -4.46
N GLU A 122 -7.10 0.68 -5.73
CA GLU A 122 -6.68 1.67 -6.74
C GLU A 122 -5.14 1.80 -6.82
N VAL A 123 -4.44 0.67 -6.84
CA VAL A 123 -2.98 0.63 -6.78
C VAL A 123 -2.30 1.29 -7.99
N SER A 124 -3.00 1.44 -9.13
CA SER A 124 -2.50 2.17 -10.31
C SER A 124 -2.14 3.63 -10.01
N MET A 125 -2.80 4.23 -9.01
CA MET A 125 -2.52 5.60 -8.57
C MET A 125 -1.48 5.67 -7.45
N LEU A 126 -1.01 4.54 -6.94
CA LEU A 126 0.01 4.49 -5.90
C LEU A 126 1.40 4.51 -6.53
N ARG A 127 2.22 5.47 -6.13
CA ARG A 127 3.61 5.59 -6.56
C ARG A 127 4.47 4.48 -5.97
N ALA A 128 5.50 4.05 -6.70
CA ALA A 128 6.42 3.00 -6.26
C ALA A 128 7.13 3.36 -4.93
N ASP A 129 7.57 4.61 -4.79
CA ASP A 129 8.20 5.09 -3.56
C ASP A 129 7.26 5.02 -2.34
N MET A 130 5.97 5.25 -2.53
CA MET A 130 4.98 5.09 -1.47
C MET A 130 4.74 3.63 -1.09
N LEU A 131 4.83 2.71 -2.06
CA LEU A 131 4.77 1.28 -1.79
C LEU A 131 5.97 0.82 -0.95
N ASP A 132 7.17 1.33 -1.26
CA ASP A 132 8.38 1.09 -0.47
C ASP A 132 8.26 1.67 0.96
N ALA A 133 7.65 2.85 1.10
CA ALA A 133 7.37 3.41 2.42
C ALA A 133 6.42 2.52 3.25
N ILE A 134 5.39 1.95 2.61
CA ILE A 134 4.48 0.98 3.24
C ILE A 134 5.25 -0.27 3.67
N ASP A 135 6.05 -0.84 2.77
CA ASP A 135 6.88 -2.01 3.07
C ASP A 135 7.79 -1.76 4.28
N TYR A 136 8.51 -0.65 4.28
CA TYR A 136 9.36 -0.26 5.41
C TYR A 136 8.58 -0.18 6.73
N ARG A 137 7.41 0.48 6.73
CA ARG A 137 6.55 0.58 7.92
C ARG A 137 6.10 -0.78 8.42
N MET A 138 5.66 -1.64 7.51
CA MET A 138 5.19 -2.98 7.85
C MET A 138 6.31 -3.84 8.44
N ARG A 139 7.49 -3.85 7.82
CA ARG A 139 8.69 -4.54 8.36
C ARG A 139 9.04 -4.04 9.76
N SER A 140 9.03 -2.72 9.95
CA SER A 140 9.33 -2.09 11.25
C SER A 140 8.31 -2.49 12.33
N VAL A 141 7.02 -2.46 12.02
CA VAL A 141 5.94 -2.80 12.97
C VAL A 141 5.96 -4.29 13.32
N LYS A 142 6.17 -5.14 12.32
CA LYS A 142 6.26 -6.61 12.50
C LYS A 142 7.59 -7.05 13.09
N ARG A 143 8.60 -6.16 13.12
CA ARG A 143 9.99 -6.47 13.50
C ARG A 143 10.58 -7.60 12.66
N ASN A 144 10.19 -7.66 11.40
CA ASN A 144 10.64 -8.68 10.45
C ASN A 144 11.13 -7.98 9.16
N TYR A 145 12.41 -7.67 9.12
CA TYR A 145 13.05 -6.92 8.04
C TYR A 145 13.47 -7.80 6.85
N GLN A 146 13.51 -9.11 7.03
CA GLN A 146 13.96 -10.06 6.02
C GLN A 146 12.88 -10.39 4.98
N VAL A 147 11.60 -10.20 5.34
CA VAL A 147 10.46 -10.59 4.50
C VAL A 147 9.69 -9.33 4.07
N PRO A 148 9.31 -9.21 2.78
CA PRO A 148 8.49 -8.11 2.31
C PRO A 148 7.24 -7.92 3.17
N PHE A 149 6.90 -6.67 3.43
CA PHE A 149 5.78 -6.23 4.27
C PHE A 149 5.76 -6.87 5.68
N GLY A 150 6.94 -7.31 6.17
CA GLY A 150 7.06 -7.99 7.45
C GLY A 150 6.38 -9.36 7.52
N GLY A 151 6.09 -9.97 6.36
CA GLY A 151 5.39 -11.25 6.24
C GLY A 151 3.87 -11.15 6.21
N VAL A 152 3.31 -9.95 6.13
CA VAL A 152 1.88 -9.74 5.91
C VAL A 152 1.54 -10.02 4.44
N GLN A 153 0.47 -10.78 4.20
CA GLN A 153 -0.02 -10.97 2.84
C GLN A 153 -0.51 -9.64 2.27
N VAL A 154 -0.20 -9.36 1.00
CA VAL A 154 -0.62 -8.14 0.31
C VAL A 154 -1.55 -8.49 -0.84
N LEU A 155 -2.71 -7.83 -0.88
CA LEU A 155 -3.65 -7.86 -1.98
C LEU A 155 -3.67 -6.48 -2.65
N LEU A 156 -3.12 -6.39 -3.85
CA LEU A 156 -3.14 -5.20 -4.69
C LEU A 156 -4.32 -5.28 -5.63
N ILE A 157 -5.13 -4.23 -5.68
CA ILE A 157 -6.29 -4.15 -6.56
C ILE A 157 -6.18 -2.88 -7.40
N GLY A 158 -6.36 -3.00 -8.71
CA GLY A 158 -6.33 -1.85 -9.61
C GLY A 158 -6.34 -2.24 -11.07
N ASP A 159 -6.32 -1.21 -11.90
CA ASP A 159 -6.25 -1.33 -13.35
C ASP A 159 -5.08 -0.48 -13.85
N LEU A 160 -3.99 -1.13 -14.25
CA LEU A 160 -2.77 -0.43 -14.71
C LEU A 160 -2.96 0.32 -16.05
N TYR A 161 -4.09 0.15 -16.71
CA TYR A 161 -4.46 0.93 -17.89
C TYR A 161 -5.23 2.21 -17.55
N GLN A 162 -5.55 2.43 -16.26
CA GLN A 162 -6.12 3.69 -15.77
C GLN A 162 -5.02 4.72 -15.49
N LEU A 163 -5.41 5.85 -14.90
CA LEU A 163 -4.50 6.96 -14.65
C LEU A 163 -3.28 6.52 -13.83
N PRO A 164 -2.07 6.77 -14.34
CA PRO A 164 -0.85 6.53 -13.58
C PRO A 164 -0.71 7.54 -12.43
N PRO A 165 0.16 7.28 -11.45
CA PRO A 165 0.49 8.24 -10.43
C PRO A 165 1.19 9.47 -11.05
N ILE A 166 0.91 10.64 -10.47
CA ILE A 166 1.55 11.89 -10.90
C ILE A 166 2.82 12.11 -10.08
N VAL A 167 3.92 12.34 -10.78
CA VAL A 167 5.22 12.73 -10.19
C VAL A 167 5.64 14.04 -10.83
N LYS A 168 6.02 15.03 -10.03
CA LYS A 168 6.54 16.31 -10.53
C LYS A 168 7.98 16.12 -11.04
N ASP A 169 8.38 16.90 -12.04
CA ASP A 169 9.73 16.82 -12.61
C ASP A 169 10.84 17.03 -11.56
N GLU A 170 10.60 17.93 -10.61
CA GLU A 170 11.52 18.18 -9.49
C GLU A 170 11.68 16.95 -8.59
N GLU A 171 10.58 16.24 -8.31
CA GLU A 171 10.60 14.99 -7.53
C GLU A 171 11.28 13.88 -8.33
N TRP A 172 10.99 13.80 -9.64
CA TRP A 172 11.56 12.77 -10.52
C TRP A 172 13.08 12.88 -10.63
N THR A 173 13.64 14.08 -10.66
CA THR A 173 15.09 14.32 -10.67
C THR A 173 15.80 13.59 -9.52
N VAL A 174 15.14 13.46 -8.38
CA VAL A 174 15.68 12.74 -7.22
C VAL A 174 15.29 11.27 -7.24
N LEU A 175 14.01 10.97 -7.50
CA LEU A 175 13.48 9.60 -7.49
C LEU A 175 14.11 8.71 -8.57
N SER A 176 14.48 9.27 -9.72
CA SER A 176 15.14 8.54 -10.81
C SER A 176 16.49 7.91 -10.44
N ARG A 177 17.06 8.30 -9.30
CA ARG A 177 18.27 7.66 -8.75
C ARG A 177 17.97 6.29 -8.12
N PHE A 178 16.69 6.05 -7.77
CA PHE A 178 16.23 4.84 -7.09
C PHE A 178 15.26 4.03 -7.93
N TYR A 179 14.59 4.67 -8.89
CA TYR A 179 13.54 4.07 -9.71
C TYR A 179 13.82 4.33 -11.19
N ASN A 180 13.74 3.29 -12.01
CA ASN A 180 14.14 3.35 -13.42
C ASN A 180 13.09 3.90 -14.38
N SER A 181 11.85 4.14 -13.97
CA SER A 181 10.78 4.75 -14.77
C SER A 181 9.49 4.89 -13.95
#